data_1cc999e68aadbc2dcde298c8ec26e57f
#
_entry.id   1cc999e68aadbc2dcde298c8ec26e57f
#
_cell.length_a   1.000
_cell.length_b   1.000
_cell.length_c   1.000
_cell.angle_alpha   90.00
_cell.angle_beta   90.00
_cell.angle_gamma   90.00
#
_symmetry.space_group_name_H-M   'P 1'
#
loop_
_entity.id
_entity.type
_entity.pdbx_description
1 polymer ?
#
loop_
_entity_poly.entity_id
_entity_poly.type
_entity_poly.pdbx_seq_one_letter_code
_entity_poly.pdbx_strand_id
1 'polypeptide(L)'
;MRCLPASLLAISLGTLACAPTQRSKPSPQRQISVHGSATIQLLPDSVEISVGVQTTGTSAGVCLSTNATKVQSILAALRKHGIDSTDVQVSQLTVNGPPRPPGEPSECFANCNVTATLPMSGDPAGVLRAVIEAGGSQSGGLRYFHAGAVEGEEQDGLKRAYANALTKAETLASLSGGVPGKALSASEDANRVYPNFGGPGRAMGRVVMGHEDSGVEERTFSVSLTYELQ
;
A
#
# COMPACT_ATOMS: atom_id res chain seq x y z
N MET A 1 -98.35 -37.02 26.32
CA MET A 1 -98.08 -37.10 27.77
C MET A 1 -96.60 -37.17 27.99
N ARG A 2 -96.06 -36.34 28.82
CA ARG A 2 -94.67 -36.18 29.29
C ARG A 2 -93.63 -35.52 28.33
N CYS A 3 -93.58 -34.19 28.60
CA CYS A 3 -92.42 -33.32 28.20
C CYS A 3 -91.14 -33.74 28.92
N LEU A 4 -90.02 -33.65 28.21
CA LEU A 4 -88.71 -33.64 28.80
C LEU A 4 -87.92 -32.38 28.31
N PRO A 5 -87.26 -31.66 29.21
CA PRO A 5 -86.64 -30.40 28.87
C PRO A 5 -85.24 -30.65 28.30
N ALA A 6 -84.91 -29.88 27.29
CA ALA A 6 -83.59 -29.77 26.66
C ALA A 6 -82.62 -28.98 27.52
N SER A 7 -81.51 -29.59 27.94
CA SER A 7 -80.43 -28.93 28.68
C SER A 7 -79.50 -28.25 27.62
N LEU A 8 -79.40 -26.94 27.70
CA LEU A 8 -78.47 -26.10 26.99
C LEU A 8 -77.06 -26.15 27.65
N LEU A 9 -76.09 -26.78 26.98
CA LEU A 9 -74.71 -26.77 27.39
C LEU A 9 -74.04 -25.51 26.84
N ALA A 10 -73.75 -24.59 27.69
CA ALA A 10 -72.98 -23.36 27.30
C ALA A 10 -71.48 -23.68 27.29
N ILE A 11 -70.89 -23.71 26.10
CA ILE A 11 -69.44 -23.82 25.90
C ILE A 11 -68.85 -22.41 25.99
N SER A 12 -68.16 -22.11 27.09
CA SER A 12 -67.39 -20.88 27.27
C SER A 12 -66.06 -20.99 26.49
N LEU A 13 -65.92 -20.28 25.38
CA LEU A 13 -64.70 -20.11 24.65
C LEU A 13 -63.77 -19.15 25.47
N GLY A 14 -62.77 -19.69 26.15
CA GLY A 14 -61.72 -18.91 26.78
C GLY A 14 -60.78 -18.34 25.72
N THR A 15 -60.86 -17.05 25.44
CA THR A 15 -59.88 -16.35 24.61
C THR A 15 -58.57 -16.20 25.38
N LEU A 16 -57.56 -17.00 25.03
CA LEU A 16 -56.17 -16.79 25.49
C LEU A 16 -55.68 -15.48 24.84
N ALA A 17 -55.67 -14.41 25.57
CA ALA A 17 -55.04 -13.15 25.17
C ALA A 17 -53.52 -13.34 25.26
N CYS A 18 -52.89 -13.56 24.12
CA CYS A 18 -51.41 -13.52 23.98
C CYS A 18 -50.99 -12.06 24.14
N ALA A 19 -50.53 -11.67 25.32
CA ALA A 19 -49.93 -10.35 25.56
C ALA A 19 -48.66 -10.21 24.73
N PRO A 20 -48.49 -9.20 23.88
CA PRO A 20 -47.23 -8.98 23.18
C PRO A 20 -46.16 -8.63 24.21
N THR A 21 -45.12 -9.47 24.27
CA THR A 21 -43.90 -9.19 25.04
C THR A 21 -43.25 -7.94 24.43
N GLN A 22 -43.47 -6.79 25.03
CA GLN A 22 -42.76 -5.57 24.66
C GLN A 22 -41.28 -5.81 24.97
N ARG A 23 -40.49 -6.12 23.92
CA ARG A 23 -39.05 -5.99 24.02
C ARG A 23 -38.77 -4.53 24.33
N SER A 24 -38.34 -4.26 25.55
CA SER A 24 -37.86 -2.94 25.96
C SER A 24 -36.73 -2.56 25.00
N LYS A 25 -36.94 -1.48 24.25
CA LYS A 25 -35.92 -0.88 23.38
C LYS A 25 -34.74 -0.54 24.31
N PRO A 26 -33.53 -1.03 24.04
CA PRO A 26 -32.40 -0.70 24.88
C PRO A 26 -32.28 0.82 24.96
N SER A 27 -32.15 1.35 26.16
CA SER A 27 -31.86 2.76 26.39
C SER A 27 -30.65 3.16 25.57
N PRO A 28 -30.65 4.31 24.88
CA PRO A 28 -29.49 4.75 24.14
C PRO A 28 -28.31 4.90 25.10
N GLN A 29 -27.38 3.98 25.03
CA GLN A 29 -26.13 4.06 25.79
C GLN A 29 -25.36 5.28 25.33
N ARG A 30 -24.98 6.16 26.27
CA ARG A 30 -24.07 7.26 25.96
C ARG A 30 -22.74 6.67 25.53
N GLN A 31 -22.23 7.10 24.38
CA GLN A 31 -20.98 6.56 23.84
C GLN A 31 -20.12 7.69 23.26
N ILE A 32 -18.82 7.47 23.25
CA ILE A 32 -17.83 8.34 22.64
C ILE A 32 -17.13 7.56 21.55
N SER A 33 -17.11 8.11 20.35
CA SER A 33 -16.35 7.58 19.22
C SER A 33 -15.20 8.53 18.89
N VAL A 34 -14.00 8.00 18.79
CA VAL A 34 -12.78 8.75 18.54
C VAL A 34 -11.97 8.11 17.42
N HIS A 35 -11.17 8.95 16.79
CA HIS A 35 -10.23 8.53 15.76
C HIS A 35 -8.81 8.89 16.18
N GLY A 36 -7.92 7.91 16.24
CA GLY A 36 -6.51 8.08 16.54
C GLY A 36 -5.65 7.83 15.32
N SER A 37 -4.57 8.57 15.19
CA SER A 37 -3.60 8.37 14.13
C SER A 37 -2.18 8.56 14.63
N ALA A 38 -1.24 7.86 13.99
CA ALA A 38 0.19 8.04 14.19
C ALA A 38 0.91 7.84 12.87
N THR A 39 1.95 8.63 12.64
CA THR A 39 2.84 8.48 11.50
C THR A 39 4.19 7.96 11.97
N ILE A 40 4.72 6.98 11.29
CA ILE A 40 6.09 6.50 11.45
C ILE A 40 6.89 6.82 10.19
N GLN A 41 8.20 6.97 10.35
CA GLN A 41 9.13 7.16 9.24
C GLN A 41 10.01 5.93 9.13
N LEU A 42 10.02 5.34 7.93
CA LEU A 42 10.90 4.23 7.56
C LEU A 42 12.11 4.82 6.84
N LEU A 43 13.28 4.64 7.42
CA LEU A 43 14.52 5.06 6.78
C LEU A 43 14.88 4.07 5.67
N PRO A 44 15.44 4.54 4.55
CA PRO A 44 15.87 3.65 3.48
C PRO A 44 17.00 2.75 3.97
N ASP A 45 16.94 1.47 3.61
CA ASP A 45 17.96 0.46 3.85
C ASP A 45 18.52 -0.10 2.54
N SER A 46 17.88 0.20 1.43
CA SER A 46 18.16 -0.33 0.11
C SER A 46 18.16 0.77 -0.96
N VAL A 47 18.91 0.49 -2.02
CA VAL A 47 19.03 1.36 -3.20
C VAL A 47 18.72 0.55 -4.44
N GLU A 48 17.85 1.09 -5.27
CA GLU A 48 17.62 0.58 -6.62
C GLU A 48 18.39 1.43 -7.62
N ILE A 49 19.17 0.75 -8.45
CA ILE A 49 19.88 1.33 -9.60
C ILE A 49 19.12 0.93 -10.84
N SER A 50 18.66 1.90 -11.62
CA SER A 50 17.98 1.65 -12.90
C SER A 50 18.71 2.33 -14.03
N VAL A 51 19.05 1.56 -15.06
CA VAL A 51 19.72 2.05 -16.27
C VAL A 51 19.05 1.53 -17.52
N GLY A 52 18.88 2.41 -18.50
CA GLY A 52 18.43 2.03 -19.83
C GLY A 52 19.60 1.43 -20.63
N VAL A 53 19.28 0.50 -21.50
CA VAL A 53 20.22 -0.03 -22.51
C VAL A 53 19.63 0.24 -23.87
N GLN A 54 20.13 1.26 -24.53
CA GLN A 54 19.68 1.65 -25.86
C GLN A 54 20.74 1.32 -26.90
N THR A 55 20.27 0.78 -28.02
CA THR A 55 21.11 0.51 -29.20
C THR A 55 20.40 0.91 -30.48
N THR A 56 21.19 1.34 -31.46
CA THR A 56 20.76 1.64 -32.81
C THR A 56 21.49 0.75 -33.80
N GLY A 57 20.92 0.50 -34.95
CA GLY A 57 21.55 -0.31 -35.98
C GLY A 57 20.80 -0.27 -37.30
N THR A 58 21.40 -0.89 -38.31
CA THR A 58 20.88 -0.94 -39.68
C THR A 58 19.85 -2.04 -39.91
N SER A 59 19.67 -2.94 -38.94
CA SER A 59 18.66 -4.00 -38.97
C SER A 59 18.26 -4.46 -37.57
N ALA A 60 17.06 -4.98 -37.41
CA ALA A 60 16.56 -5.50 -36.14
C ALA A 60 17.50 -6.55 -35.53
N GLY A 61 18.10 -7.44 -36.34
CA GLY A 61 19.06 -8.44 -35.87
C GLY A 61 20.33 -7.82 -35.28
N VAL A 62 20.85 -6.76 -35.88
CA VAL A 62 22.01 -6.02 -35.37
C VAL A 62 21.67 -5.31 -34.07
N CYS A 63 20.51 -4.63 -33.99
CA CYS A 63 20.07 -3.98 -32.78
C CYS A 63 19.93 -4.97 -31.61
N LEU A 64 19.28 -6.11 -31.86
CA LEU A 64 19.08 -7.17 -30.86
C LEU A 64 20.40 -7.73 -30.33
N SER A 65 21.32 -8.12 -31.25
CA SER A 65 22.59 -8.69 -30.85
C SER A 65 23.46 -7.70 -30.10
N THR A 66 23.51 -6.45 -30.53
CA THR A 66 24.27 -5.39 -29.85
C THR A 66 23.67 -5.08 -28.46
N ASN A 67 22.34 -5.01 -28.36
CA ASN A 67 21.67 -4.80 -27.07
C ASN A 67 21.98 -5.97 -26.11
N ALA A 68 21.84 -7.22 -26.56
CA ALA A 68 22.13 -8.39 -25.75
C ALA A 68 23.59 -8.38 -25.25
N THR A 69 24.56 -8.00 -26.09
CA THR A 69 25.95 -7.88 -25.68
C THR A 69 26.14 -6.84 -24.59
N LYS A 70 25.53 -5.65 -24.71
CA LYS A 70 25.59 -4.62 -23.66
C LYS A 70 24.96 -5.08 -22.36
N VAL A 71 23.78 -5.72 -22.42
CA VAL A 71 23.13 -6.28 -21.23
C VAL A 71 24.03 -7.30 -20.54
N GLN A 72 24.66 -8.20 -21.27
CA GLN A 72 25.59 -9.16 -20.69
C GLN A 72 26.80 -8.48 -20.03
N SER A 73 27.33 -7.41 -20.63
CA SER A 73 28.42 -6.64 -20.03
C SER A 73 28.00 -5.97 -18.72
N ILE A 74 26.78 -5.41 -18.68
CA ILE A 74 26.20 -4.81 -17.46
C ILE A 74 26.00 -5.87 -16.37
N LEU A 75 25.42 -7.03 -16.70
CA LEU A 75 25.26 -8.12 -15.75
C LEU A 75 26.60 -8.63 -15.20
N ALA A 76 27.63 -8.67 -16.04
CA ALA A 76 28.98 -9.02 -15.61
C ALA A 76 29.59 -7.96 -14.68
N ALA A 77 29.32 -6.66 -14.90
CA ALA A 77 29.76 -5.58 -14.05
C ALA A 77 29.05 -5.66 -12.68
N LEU A 78 27.73 -5.88 -12.65
CA LEU A 78 26.96 -6.05 -11.41
C LEU A 78 27.49 -7.22 -10.56
N ARG A 79 27.76 -8.38 -11.18
CA ARG A 79 28.34 -9.54 -10.49
C ARG A 79 29.69 -9.23 -9.87
N LYS A 80 30.57 -8.47 -10.55
CA LYS A 80 31.87 -8.05 -10.01
C LYS A 80 31.73 -7.18 -8.74
N HIS A 81 30.63 -6.49 -8.60
CA HIS A 81 30.29 -5.71 -7.41
C HIS A 81 29.50 -6.52 -6.36
N GLY A 82 29.41 -7.85 -6.52
CA GLY A 82 28.75 -8.74 -5.55
C GLY A 82 27.23 -8.73 -5.60
N ILE A 83 26.63 -8.21 -6.68
CA ILE A 83 25.18 -8.20 -6.84
C ILE A 83 24.75 -9.50 -7.51
N ASP A 84 23.90 -10.26 -6.82
CA ASP A 84 23.40 -11.54 -7.32
C ASP A 84 22.33 -11.35 -8.40
N SER A 85 22.17 -12.38 -9.23
CA SER A 85 21.16 -12.35 -10.31
C SER A 85 19.73 -12.31 -9.80
N THR A 86 19.47 -12.69 -8.55
CA THR A 86 18.18 -12.59 -7.87
C THR A 86 17.77 -11.14 -7.61
N ASP A 87 18.76 -10.27 -7.44
CA ASP A 87 18.56 -8.84 -7.15
C ASP A 87 18.59 -7.98 -8.42
N VAL A 88 18.67 -8.63 -9.59
CA VAL A 88 18.71 -7.96 -10.89
C VAL A 88 17.51 -8.34 -11.74
N GLN A 89 16.84 -7.32 -12.26
CA GLN A 89 15.73 -7.46 -13.20
C GLN A 89 16.07 -6.82 -14.53
N VAL A 90 15.78 -7.53 -15.61
CA VAL A 90 15.89 -7.00 -16.96
C VAL A 90 14.49 -6.90 -17.55
N SER A 91 14.09 -5.70 -17.95
CA SER A 91 12.76 -5.50 -18.56
C SER A 91 12.67 -6.17 -19.92
N GLN A 92 11.45 -6.25 -20.44
CA GLN A 92 11.22 -6.69 -21.81
C GLN A 92 12.02 -5.84 -22.80
N LEU A 93 12.70 -6.49 -23.72
CA LEU A 93 13.41 -5.86 -24.83
C LEU A 93 12.39 -5.42 -25.90
N THR A 94 12.35 -4.13 -26.18
CA THR A 94 11.52 -3.57 -27.23
C THR A 94 12.38 -3.17 -28.42
N VAL A 95 11.99 -3.58 -29.63
CA VAL A 95 12.65 -3.20 -30.86
C VAL A 95 11.66 -2.45 -31.74
N ASN A 96 12.02 -1.23 -32.10
CA ASN A 96 11.23 -0.37 -32.95
C ASN A 96 12.07 0.04 -34.16
N GLY A 97 11.47 0.02 -35.33
CA GLY A 97 12.00 0.62 -36.55
C GLY A 97 10.89 1.41 -37.21
N PRO A 98 11.14 2.63 -37.71
CA PRO A 98 10.12 3.34 -38.48
C PRO A 98 9.79 2.56 -39.74
N PRO A 99 8.50 2.47 -40.14
CA PRO A 99 8.13 1.96 -41.44
C PRO A 99 8.72 2.90 -42.49
N ARG A 100 9.56 2.35 -43.38
CA ARG A 100 10.21 3.11 -44.46
C ARG A 100 9.85 2.53 -45.84
N PRO A 101 9.89 3.37 -46.90
CA PRO A 101 9.73 2.90 -48.27
C PRO A 101 10.80 1.83 -48.63
N PRO A 102 10.48 0.92 -49.54
CA PRO A 102 11.47 -0.04 -50.04
C PRO A 102 12.68 0.66 -50.65
N GLY A 103 13.89 0.33 -50.18
CA GLY A 103 15.15 0.88 -50.70
C GLY A 103 15.86 1.88 -49.81
N GLU A 104 15.23 2.36 -48.75
CA GLU A 104 15.91 3.19 -47.72
C GLU A 104 16.55 2.33 -46.64
N PRO A 105 17.74 2.71 -46.08
CA PRO A 105 18.34 2.01 -44.99
C PRO A 105 17.42 2.08 -43.78
N SER A 106 17.04 0.91 -43.24
CA SER A 106 16.22 0.83 -42.04
C SER A 106 17.10 1.08 -40.81
N GLU A 107 16.79 2.11 -40.05
CA GLU A 107 17.35 2.30 -38.73
C GLU A 107 16.44 1.58 -37.71
N CYS A 108 17.00 0.76 -36.87
CA CYS A 108 16.30 0.15 -35.76
C CYS A 108 16.77 0.73 -34.42
N PHE A 109 15.90 0.73 -33.46
CA PHE A 109 16.16 1.11 -32.07
C PHE A 109 15.75 -0.05 -31.20
N ALA A 110 16.67 -0.54 -30.37
CA ALA A 110 16.33 -1.52 -29.34
C ALA A 110 16.60 -0.94 -27.97
N ASN A 111 15.67 -1.11 -27.05
CA ASN A 111 15.79 -0.65 -25.69
C ASN A 111 15.27 -1.68 -24.69
N CYS A 112 15.92 -1.73 -23.53
CA CYS A 112 15.45 -2.40 -22.34
C CYS A 112 16.00 -1.66 -21.10
N ASN A 113 15.48 -1.99 -19.91
CA ASN A 113 15.97 -1.48 -18.64
C ASN A 113 16.61 -2.62 -17.86
N VAL A 114 17.72 -2.32 -17.19
CA VAL A 114 18.33 -3.18 -16.19
C VAL A 114 18.18 -2.49 -14.85
N THR A 115 17.53 -3.16 -13.90
CA THR A 115 17.32 -2.67 -12.53
C THR A 115 18.01 -3.61 -11.56
N ALA A 116 18.81 -3.08 -10.65
CA ALA A 116 19.51 -3.83 -9.62
C ALA A 116 19.23 -3.22 -8.25
N THR A 117 18.97 -4.09 -7.27
CA THR A 117 18.78 -3.68 -5.86
C THR A 117 20.01 -4.06 -5.06
N LEU A 118 20.47 -3.16 -4.22
CA LEU A 118 21.59 -3.39 -3.31
C LEU A 118 21.34 -2.72 -1.95
N PRO A 119 21.96 -3.23 -0.85
CA PRO A 119 21.85 -2.59 0.45
C PRO A 119 22.57 -1.23 0.46
N MET A 120 22.08 -0.30 1.27
CA MET A 120 22.70 1.03 1.43
C MET A 120 24.16 1.00 1.90
N SER A 121 24.57 -0.08 2.58
CA SER A 121 25.95 -0.29 3.01
C SER A 121 26.93 -0.56 1.84
N GLY A 122 26.40 -0.80 0.63
CA GLY A 122 27.21 -0.95 -0.58
C GLY A 122 27.77 0.38 -1.09
N ASP A 123 28.35 0.35 -2.30
CA ASP A 123 28.76 1.56 -3.03
C ASP A 123 27.86 1.80 -4.25
N PRO A 124 26.66 2.40 -4.07
CA PRO A 124 25.74 2.61 -5.18
C PRO A 124 26.30 3.47 -6.31
N ALA A 125 27.12 4.45 -5.97
CA ALA A 125 27.74 5.35 -6.95
C ALA A 125 28.80 4.63 -7.81
N GLY A 126 29.60 3.79 -7.17
CA GLY A 126 30.59 2.95 -7.86
C GLY A 126 29.93 1.91 -8.78
N VAL A 127 28.87 1.28 -8.29
CA VAL A 127 28.07 0.33 -9.11
C VAL A 127 27.42 1.05 -10.29
N LEU A 128 26.78 2.20 -10.08
CA LEU A 128 26.18 2.97 -11.18
C LEU A 128 27.21 3.36 -12.23
N ARG A 129 28.40 3.81 -11.81
CA ARG A 129 29.51 4.12 -12.73
C ARG A 129 29.90 2.90 -13.55
N ALA A 130 30.13 1.75 -12.89
CA ALA A 130 30.53 0.52 -13.56
C ALA A 130 29.49 0.04 -14.59
N VAL A 131 28.21 0.19 -14.29
CA VAL A 131 27.12 -0.18 -15.20
C VAL A 131 27.04 0.77 -16.39
N ILE A 132 27.27 2.07 -16.19
CA ILE A 132 27.31 3.06 -17.28
C ILE A 132 28.53 2.76 -18.19
N GLU A 133 29.70 2.51 -17.63
CA GLU A 133 30.91 2.14 -18.38
C GLU A 133 30.71 0.83 -19.15
N ALA A 134 29.92 -0.11 -18.65
CA ALA A 134 29.58 -1.35 -19.33
C ALA A 134 28.56 -1.18 -20.49
N GLY A 135 28.06 0.03 -20.72
CA GLY A 135 27.16 0.35 -21.83
C GLY A 135 25.73 0.73 -21.45
N GLY A 136 25.48 0.93 -20.16
CA GLY A 136 24.23 1.52 -19.67
C GLY A 136 24.12 3.00 -20.02
N SER A 137 22.90 3.49 -20.21
CA SER A 137 22.59 4.91 -20.34
C SER A 137 21.90 5.43 -19.09
N GLN A 138 22.05 6.72 -18.80
CA GLN A 138 21.40 7.38 -17.64
C GLN A 138 19.90 7.58 -17.88
N SER A 139 19.09 6.57 -17.66
CA SER A 139 17.63 6.72 -17.79
C SER A 139 16.84 6.61 -16.49
N GLY A 140 17.42 6.13 -15.40
CA GLY A 140 16.68 5.89 -14.16
C GLY A 140 17.34 6.41 -12.87
N GLY A 141 18.69 6.43 -12.81
CA GLY A 141 19.40 6.91 -11.62
C GLY A 141 19.35 5.98 -10.41
N LEU A 142 19.41 6.58 -9.22
CA LEU A 142 19.37 5.90 -7.93
C LEU A 142 18.05 6.21 -7.24
N ARG A 143 17.37 5.19 -6.71
CA ARG A 143 16.18 5.32 -5.89
C ARG A 143 16.41 4.66 -4.53
N TYR A 144 16.30 5.42 -3.48
CA TYR A 144 16.43 4.94 -2.12
C TYR A 144 15.06 4.51 -1.60
N PHE A 145 14.97 3.38 -0.89
CA PHE A 145 13.72 2.87 -0.34
C PHE A 145 13.97 1.92 0.83
N HIS A 146 12.94 1.63 1.60
CA HIS A 146 12.97 0.63 2.64
C HIS A 146 12.47 -0.71 2.08
N ALA A 147 13.33 -1.73 2.07
CA ALA A 147 13.01 -3.07 1.59
C ALA A 147 12.79 -4.08 2.72
N GLY A 148 13.19 -3.73 3.96
CA GLY A 148 13.09 -4.60 5.12
C GLY A 148 11.67 -4.94 5.53
N ALA A 149 11.52 -5.97 6.38
CA ALA A 149 10.25 -6.29 7.01
C ALA A 149 9.84 -5.16 7.97
N VAL A 150 8.59 -4.74 7.87
CA VAL A 150 8.04 -3.59 8.62
C VAL A 150 7.10 -4.00 9.75
N GLU A 151 7.00 -5.30 10.07
CA GLU A 151 6.05 -5.81 11.07
C GLU A 151 6.23 -5.16 12.46
N GLY A 152 7.46 -4.90 12.88
CA GLY A 152 7.76 -4.24 14.15
C GLY A 152 7.31 -2.78 14.15
N GLU A 153 7.59 -2.06 13.08
CA GLU A 153 7.22 -0.68 12.86
C GLU A 153 5.71 -0.51 12.72
N GLU A 154 5.05 -1.44 12.03
CA GLU A 154 3.58 -1.46 11.91
C GLU A 154 2.91 -1.64 13.27
N GLN A 155 3.39 -2.57 14.10
CA GLN A 155 2.89 -2.74 15.46
C GLN A 155 3.11 -1.50 16.32
N ASP A 156 4.25 -0.83 16.21
CA ASP A 156 4.54 0.41 16.93
C ASP A 156 3.64 1.55 16.45
N GLY A 157 3.45 1.69 15.14
CA GLY A 157 2.52 2.64 14.56
C GLY A 157 1.09 2.46 15.05
N LEU A 158 0.59 1.22 15.09
CA LEU A 158 -0.73 0.91 15.62
C LEU A 158 -0.85 1.21 17.12
N LYS A 159 0.17 0.86 17.93
CA LYS A 159 0.19 1.19 19.36
C LYS A 159 0.11 2.69 19.61
N ARG A 160 0.87 3.48 18.84
CA ARG A 160 0.85 4.95 18.94
C ARG A 160 -0.50 5.52 18.49
N ALA A 161 -1.10 5.00 17.40
CA ALA A 161 -2.41 5.42 16.94
C ALA A 161 -3.49 5.11 17.99
N TYR A 162 -3.44 3.92 18.60
CA TYR A 162 -4.34 3.54 19.68
C TYR A 162 -4.20 4.45 20.90
N ALA A 163 -2.96 4.72 21.35
CA ALA A 163 -2.70 5.64 22.48
C ALA A 163 -3.23 7.05 22.19
N ASN A 164 -3.07 7.54 20.97
CA ASN A 164 -3.62 8.83 20.55
C ASN A 164 -5.17 8.84 20.61
N ALA A 165 -5.82 7.76 20.14
CA ALA A 165 -7.27 7.62 20.24
C ALA A 165 -7.76 7.60 21.70
N LEU A 166 -7.04 6.84 22.57
CA LEU A 166 -7.40 6.74 24.00
C LEU A 166 -7.33 8.10 24.68
N THR A 167 -6.24 8.85 24.49
CA THR A 167 -6.09 10.22 25.04
C THR A 167 -7.23 11.14 24.58
N LYS A 168 -7.64 11.04 23.31
CA LYS A 168 -8.81 11.80 22.81
C LYS A 168 -10.11 11.37 23.47
N ALA A 169 -10.30 10.06 23.69
CA ALA A 169 -11.50 9.54 24.38
C ALA A 169 -11.59 10.06 25.81
N GLU A 170 -10.48 10.03 26.55
CA GLU A 170 -10.41 10.57 27.93
C GLU A 170 -10.73 12.06 27.96
N THR A 171 -10.16 12.83 27.05
CA THR A 171 -10.45 14.28 26.94
C THR A 171 -11.91 14.55 26.65
N LEU A 172 -12.49 13.86 25.65
CA LEU A 172 -13.90 14.07 25.27
C LEU A 172 -14.86 13.60 26.36
N ALA A 173 -14.55 12.49 27.05
CA ALA A 173 -15.34 12.01 28.17
C ALA A 173 -15.38 13.04 29.30
N SER A 174 -14.20 13.57 29.69
CA SER A 174 -14.08 14.60 30.71
C SER A 174 -14.89 15.87 30.36
N LEU A 175 -14.77 16.34 29.12
CA LEU A 175 -15.54 17.50 28.63
C LEU A 175 -17.06 17.23 28.59
N SER A 176 -17.47 15.96 28.49
CA SER A 176 -18.88 15.53 28.51
C SER A 176 -19.40 15.22 29.92
N GLY A 177 -18.57 15.44 30.94
CA GLY A 177 -18.90 15.22 32.35
C GLY A 177 -18.91 13.75 32.75
N GLY A 178 -18.03 12.94 32.15
CA GLY A 178 -17.92 11.51 32.44
C GLY A 178 -16.49 10.98 32.23
N VAL A 179 -16.36 9.65 32.23
CA VAL A 179 -15.11 8.93 31.97
C VAL A 179 -15.33 7.85 30.90
N PRO A 180 -14.30 7.47 30.14
CA PRO A 180 -14.41 6.35 29.21
C PRO A 180 -14.65 5.07 29.98
N GLY A 181 -15.73 4.35 29.65
CA GLY A 181 -16.04 3.05 30.21
C GLY A 181 -15.48 1.91 29.37
N LYS A 182 -16.30 0.87 29.17
CA LYS A 182 -15.93 -0.32 28.38
C LYS A 182 -15.76 0.06 26.91
N ALA A 183 -14.74 -0.48 26.27
CA ALA A 183 -14.60 -0.43 24.82
C ALA A 183 -15.73 -1.23 24.15
N LEU A 184 -16.49 -0.59 23.28
CA LEU A 184 -17.62 -1.20 22.56
C LEU A 184 -17.17 -1.70 21.17
N SER A 185 -16.28 -0.96 20.53
CA SER A 185 -15.68 -1.36 19.27
C SER A 185 -14.28 -0.79 19.12
N ALA A 186 -13.44 -1.54 18.40
CA ALA A 186 -12.14 -1.10 17.92
C ALA A 186 -12.01 -1.59 16.49
N SER A 187 -11.63 -0.71 15.60
CA SER A 187 -11.31 -1.05 14.21
C SER A 187 -10.06 -0.32 13.77
N GLU A 188 -9.25 -1.04 13.05
CA GLU A 188 -8.15 -0.45 12.29
C GLU A 188 -8.74 0.07 10.97
N ASP A 189 -8.48 1.32 10.64
CA ASP A 189 -8.79 1.83 9.32
C ASP A 189 -7.67 1.37 8.39
N ALA A 190 -8.05 0.65 7.34
CA ALA A 190 -7.12 0.07 6.39
C ALA A 190 -6.04 1.09 6.00
N ASN A 191 -4.81 0.76 6.36
CA ASN A 191 -3.62 1.55 6.08
C ASN A 191 -3.57 1.83 4.56
N ARG A 192 -3.92 3.03 4.16
CA ARG A 192 -3.68 3.47 2.79
C ARG A 192 -2.21 3.83 2.69
N VAL A 193 -1.40 2.84 2.43
CA VAL A 193 -0.07 3.08 1.89
C VAL A 193 -0.29 3.85 0.58
N TYR A 194 0.03 5.12 0.59
CA TYR A 194 0.20 5.86 -0.66
C TYR A 194 1.66 5.69 -1.07
N PRO A 195 1.99 4.72 -1.92
CA PRO A 195 3.28 4.74 -2.55
C PRO A 195 3.30 6.03 -3.38
N ASN A 196 4.27 6.87 -3.14
CA ASN A 196 4.48 8.09 -3.90
C ASN A 196 5.02 7.72 -5.29
N PHE A 197 4.18 7.04 -6.09
CA PHE A 197 4.47 6.81 -7.49
C PHE A 197 4.19 8.10 -8.25
N GLY A 198 5.24 8.79 -8.65
CA GLY A 198 5.19 9.83 -9.66
C GLY A 198 4.70 9.26 -10.99
N GLY A 199 3.39 9.10 -11.14
CA GLY A 199 2.71 8.78 -12.39
C GLY A 199 1.62 9.79 -12.66
N PRO A 200 1.33 10.17 -13.94
CA PRO A 200 0.33 11.17 -14.28
C PRO A 200 -1.07 10.58 -14.15
N GLY A 201 -1.64 10.66 -12.95
CA GLY A 201 -3.00 10.18 -12.67
C GLY A 201 -3.60 10.95 -11.51
N ARG A 202 -4.52 11.83 -11.83
CA ARG A 202 -5.30 12.68 -10.93
C ARG A 202 -5.73 11.99 -9.64
N ALA A 203 -5.08 12.34 -8.54
CA ALA A 203 -5.67 12.29 -7.22
C ALA A 203 -5.47 13.67 -6.60
N MET A 204 -6.55 14.39 -6.36
CA MET A 204 -6.54 15.59 -5.53
C MET A 204 -6.25 15.19 -4.09
N GLY A 205 -4.98 15.01 -3.79
CA GLY A 205 -4.41 14.91 -2.45
C GLY A 205 -3.36 16.00 -2.37
N ARG A 206 -3.41 16.78 -1.31
CA ARG A 206 -2.50 17.89 -1.02
C ARG A 206 -1.06 17.48 -1.28
N VAL A 207 -0.50 17.94 -2.39
CA VAL A 207 0.92 17.83 -2.70
C VAL A 207 1.65 18.70 -1.68
N VAL A 208 2.33 18.09 -0.73
CA VAL A 208 3.39 18.76 0.03
C VAL A 208 4.59 18.80 -0.91
N MET A 209 4.74 19.91 -1.61
CA MET A 209 5.96 20.19 -2.37
C MET A 209 7.11 20.39 -1.37
N GLY A 210 8.19 19.65 -1.57
CA GLY A 210 9.49 19.95 -1.00
C GLY A 210 10.03 18.94 -0.02
N HIS A 211 10.29 17.72 -0.50
CA HIS A 211 11.46 16.97 -0.03
C HIS A 211 12.07 16.34 -1.29
N GLU A 212 13.32 16.69 -1.54
CA GLU A 212 14.18 15.93 -2.44
C GLU A 212 14.09 14.46 -2.04
N ASP A 213 14.18 13.54 -3.01
CA ASP A 213 14.02 12.09 -2.81
C ASP A 213 14.96 11.56 -1.71
N SER A 214 14.62 11.80 -0.45
CA SER A 214 15.36 11.32 0.71
C SER A 214 15.22 9.81 0.88
N GLY A 215 14.33 9.17 0.11
CA GLY A 215 13.99 7.75 0.25
C GLY A 215 13.27 7.40 1.56
N VAL A 216 12.94 8.39 2.39
CA VAL A 216 12.17 8.18 3.62
C VAL A 216 10.71 7.95 3.27
N GLU A 217 10.19 6.80 3.66
CA GLU A 217 8.78 6.45 3.50
C GLU A 217 8.01 6.82 4.78
N GLU A 218 6.91 7.54 4.64
CA GLU A 218 6.01 7.82 5.76
C GLU A 218 4.79 6.92 5.68
N ARG A 219 4.52 6.19 6.78
CA ARG A 219 3.32 5.38 6.94
C ARG A 219 2.45 5.92 8.05
N THR A 220 1.17 6.16 7.74
CA THR A 220 0.19 6.63 8.71
C THR A 220 -0.75 5.49 9.08
N PHE A 221 -0.85 5.21 10.37
CA PHE A 221 -1.76 4.24 10.97
C PHE A 221 -2.93 4.97 11.58
N SER A 222 -4.12 4.42 11.45
CA SER A 222 -5.33 5.01 11.97
C SER A 222 -6.21 3.96 12.61
N VAL A 223 -6.78 4.30 13.77
CA VAL A 223 -7.71 3.43 14.51
C VAL A 223 -8.96 4.21 14.90
N SER A 224 -10.10 3.56 14.82
CA SER A 224 -11.38 4.08 15.32
C SER A 224 -11.79 3.28 16.56
N LEU A 225 -12.04 3.99 17.66
CA LEU A 225 -12.44 3.40 18.94
C LEU A 225 -13.79 3.98 19.38
N THR A 226 -14.64 3.13 19.91
CA THR A 226 -15.90 3.57 20.55
C THR A 226 -15.94 3.04 21.97
N TYR A 227 -16.17 3.92 22.92
CA TYR A 227 -16.31 3.64 24.35
C TYR A 227 -17.70 3.99 24.86
N GLU A 228 -18.16 3.25 25.87
CA GLU A 228 -19.25 3.66 26.71
C GLU A 228 -18.85 4.91 27.49
N LEU A 229 -19.76 5.87 27.68
CA LEU A 229 -19.55 7.05 28.54
C LEU A 229 -20.23 6.80 29.88
N GLN A 230 -19.45 6.73 30.93
CA GLN A 230 -19.87 6.58 32.31
C GLN A 230 -19.88 7.91 33.06
#